data_c2fc57003398998a17125316511b3d56
#
_entry.id   c2fc57003398998a17125316511b3d56
#
_cell.length_a   1.000
_cell.length_b   1.000
_cell.length_c   1.000
_cell.angle_alpha   90.00
_cell.angle_beta   90.00
_cell.angle_gamma   90.00
#
_symmetry.space_group_name_H-M   'P 1'
#
loop_
_entity.id
_entity.type
_entity.pdbx_description
1 polymer ?
#
loop_
_entity_poly.entity_id
_entity_poly.type
_entity_poly.pdbx_seq_one_letter_code
_entity_poly.pdbx_strand_id
1 'polypeptide(L)'
;MKHQLKYALLAAALLPQMGSAQELSADARQKIGELLDSYARKEIAVGRVKIDSVAVEGKTLQLFANMNWAYYPFREDNVTEIYRGVAELLPKEFARHQVQIWTNKHCIEDFVPQALRSKKDKKANTFSPKVTKPLVTNMSAPHIATLGLQNKHIALWQSHGWYFEQELDRWEWQRARIFQTVEDLYTQSYVLPFLVPMLENAGANVLMPRERDVNTAEVIIDNDGMLIGKSVYKEKVGDKAWLSGNGTGFAHLRPYYKGTENPFKEGTYRMVETIKKGKESFVEWTPEIPSDGRYAVYVSYQTLPNSADDALYTVYHKGGETQFKVNQQMGSGTWIYLG
;
A
#
# COMPACT_ATOMS: atom_id res chain seq x y z
N MET A 1 19.72 42.83 -5.09
CA MET A 1 19.95 42.22 -6.42
C MET A 1 21.44 41.98 -6.72
N LYS A 2 22.21 41.32 -5.83
CA LYS A 2 23.66 41.00 -6.08
C LYS A 2 24.08 39.62 -5.57
N HIS A 3 23.15 38.71 -5.24
CA HIS A 3 23.47 37.38 -4.74
C HIS A 3 22.96 36.18 -5.61
N GLN A 4 22.39 36.46 -6.78
CA GLN A 4 21.87 35.40 -7.68
C GLN A 4 22.83 35.01 -8.82
N LEU A 5 24.00 35.69 -8.96
CA LEU A 5 24.91 35.45 -10.10
C LEU A 5 26.11 34.55 -9.79
N LYS A 6 26.22 33.98 -8.57
CA LYS A 6 27.38 33.15 -8.20
C LYS A 6 27.18 31.65 -8.35
N TYR A 7 25.96 31.19 -8.63
CA TYR A 7 25.68 29.75 -8.80
C TYR A 7 25.55 29.26 -10.24
N ALA A 8 25.55 30.18 -11.21
CA ALA A 8 25.44 29.82 -12.63
C ALA A 8 26.76 29.49 -13.32
N LEU A 9 27.92 29.73 -12.68
CA LEU A 9 29.24 29.54 -13.30
C LEU A 9 30.01 28.29 -12.80
N LEU A 10 29.47 27.51 -11.87
CA LEU A 10 30.12 26.28 -11.40
C LEU A 10 29.50 24.98 -11.97
N ALA A 11 28.44 25.09 -12.75
CA ALA A 11 27.81 23.95 -13.39
C ALA A 11 28.34 23.62 -14.80
N ALA A 12 29.23 24.43 -15.34
CA ALA A 12 29.76 24.26 -16.72
C ALA A 12 31.12 23.54 -16.79
N ALA A 13 31.70 23.10 -15.67
CA ALA A 13 33.09 22.57 -15.65
C ALA A 13 33.19 21.07 -15.29
N LEU A 14 32.07 20.32 -15.22
CA LEU A 14 32.07 18.88 -14.98
C LEU A 14 31.15 18.17 -15.98
N LEU A 15 31.33 18.46 -17.28
CA LEU A 15 30.94 17.48 -18.29
C LEU A 15 32.10 16.47 -18.34
N PRO A 16 31.90 15.20 -17.95
CA PRO A 16 32.86 14.19 -18.29
C PRO A 16 32.96 14.16 -19.80
N GLN A 17 34.20 14.13 -20.32
CA GLN A 17 34.43 13.81 -21.74
C GLN A 17 33.65 12.52 -22.05
N MET A 18 32.59 12.65 -22.82
CA MET A 18 31.90 11.51 -23.40
C MET A 18 32.89 10.86 -24.38
N GLY A 19 33.63 9.87 -23.88
CA GLY A 19 34.16 8.85 -24.75
C GLY A 19 32.96 8.30 -25.52
N SER A 20 33.10 8.04 -26.82
CA SER A 20 32.04 7.51 -27.68
C SER A 20 31.36 6.34 -26.96
N ALA A 21 30.15 6.57 -26.46
CA ALA A 21 29.40 5.50 -25.79
C ALA A 21 29.22 4.41 -26.82
N GLN A 22 29.71 3.23 -26.52
CA GLN A 22 29.57 2.07 -27.37
C GLN A 22 28.08 1.71 -27.40
N GLU A 23 27.38 2.05 -28.49
CA GLU A 23 25.96 1.81 -28.64
C GLU A 23 25.69 0.47 -29.32
N LEU A 24 24.74 -0.28 -28.79
CA LEU A 24 24.24 -1.48 -29.45
C LEU A 24 23.48 -1.08 -30.74
N SER A 25 23.84 -1.66 -31.90
CA SER A 25 23.23 -1.32 -33.19
C SER A 25 21.71 -1.57 -33.17
N ALA A 26 20.97 -0.78 -33.94
CA ALA A 26 19.51 -0.93 -34.06
C ALA A 26 19.11 -2.34 -34.55
N ASP A 27 19.88 -2.92 -35.46
CA ASP A 27 19.67 -4.28 -35.99
C ASP A 27 19.84 -5.34 -34.86
N ALA A 28 20.92 -5.27 -34.07
CA ALA A 28 21.13 -6.18 -32.96
C ALA A 28 20.02 -6.04 -31.89
N ARG A 29 19.65 -4.80 -31.56
CA ARG A 29 18.55 -4.52 -30.64
C ARG A 29 17.22 -5.10 -31.11
N GLN A 30 16.93 -4.98 -32.42
CA GLN A 30 15.71 -5.53 -33.01
C GLN A 30 15.72 -7.06 -32.93
N LYS A 31 16.82 -7.72 -33.34
CA LYS A 31 16.97 -9.18 -33.32
C LYS A 31 16.83 -9.74 -31.89
N ILE A 32 17.42 -9.08 -30.91
CA ILE A 32 17.25 -9.47 -29.49
C ILE A 32 15.78 -9.32 -29.08
N GLY A 33 15.12 -8.22 -29.43
CA GLY A 33 13.69 -8.04 -29.16
C GLY A 33 12.82 -9.13 -29.79
N GLU A 34 13.11 -9.53 -31.03
CA GLU A 34 12.41 -10.62 -31.73
C GLU A 34 12.66 -11.99 -31.09
N LEU A 35 13.87 -12.24 -30.60
CA LEU A 35 14.17 -13.43 -29.81
C LEU A 35 13.34 -13.49 -28.54
N LEU A 36 13.32 -12.40 -27.74
CA LEU A 36 12.53 -12.35 -26.51
C LEU A 36 11.02 -12.48 -26.80
N ASP A 37 10.53 -11.86 -27.87
CA ASP A 37 9.14 -11.99 -28.31
C ASP A 37 8.81 -13.44 -28.71
N SER A 38 9.76 -14.16 -29.32
CA SER A 38 9.59 -15.57 -29.70
C SER A 38 9.44 -16.48 -28.47
N TYR A 39 10.19 -16.22 -27.41
CA TYR A 39 10.03 -16.92 -26.13
C TYR A 39 8.68 -16.59 -25.49
N ALA A 40 8.30 -15.30 -25.45
CA ALA A 40 7.05 -14.89 -24.86
C ALA A 40 5.83 -15.56 -25.52
N ARG A 41 5.77 -15.57 -26.83
CA ARG A 41 4.64 -16.13 -27.61
C ARG A 41 4.40 -17.62 -27.39
N LYS A 42 5.42 -18.36 -26.94
CA LYS A 42 5.27 -19.79 -26.64
C LYS A 42 4.54 -20.03 -25.30
N GLU A 43 4.67 -19.09 -24.36
CA GLU A 43 4.26 -19.28 -22.98
C GLU A 43 3.08 -18.41 -22.55
N ILE A 44 2.93 -17.23 -23.17
CA ILE A 44 1.97 -16.22 -22.71
C ILE A 44 1.30 -15.48 -23.89
N ALA A 45 0.04 -15.09 -23.67
CA ALA A 45 -0.72 -14.26 -24.60
C ALA A 45 -0.64 -12.78 -24.18
N VAL A 46 0.48 -12.12 -24.52
CA VAL A 46 0.70 -10.69 -24.26
C VAL A 46 1.00 -9.95 -25.57
N GLY A 47 1.02 -8.63 -25.51
CA GLY A 47 1.48 -7.81 -26.61
C GLY A 47 2.96 -8.08 -26.95
N ARG A 48 3.41 -7.56 -28.11
CA ARG A 48 4.77 -7.78 -28.59
C ARG A 48 5.82 -7.35 -27.56
N VAL A 49 6.79 -8.23 -27.31
CA VAL A 49 7.98 -7.93 -26.51
C VAL A 49 9.01 -7.22 -27.40
N LYS A 50 9.63 -6.17 -26.89
CA LYS A 50 10.67 -5.39 -27.56
C LYS A 50 11.65 -4.81 -26.55
N ILE A 51 12.85 -4.46 -27.00
CA ILE A 51 13.81 -3.70 -26.22
C ILE A 51 13.49 -2.21 -26.38
N ASP A 52 13.14 -1.54 -25.29
CA ASP A 52 12.81 -0.10 -25.30
C ASP A 52 14.07 0.77 -25.24
N SER A 53 15.07 0.37 -24.48
CA SER A 53 16.34 1.09 -24.37
C SER A 53 17.51 0.16 -24.03
N VAL A 54 18.72 0.67 -24.20
CA VAL A 54 19.97 -0.03 -23.91
C VAL A 54 20.89 0.95 -23.19
N ALA A 55 21.60 0.48 -22.16
CA ALA A 55 22.66 1.24 -21.50
C ALA A 55 23.93 0.39 -21.39
N VAL A 56 25.08 1.04 -21.45
CA VAL A 56 26.38 0.41 -21.24
C VAL A 56 27.06 1.11 -20.08
N GLU A 57 27.32 0.39 -19.02
CA GLU A 57 28.02 0.88 -17.83
C GLU A 57 29.30 0.06 -17.60
N GLY A 58 30.42 0.60 -17.98
CA GLY A 58 31.71 -0.09 -17.93
C GLY A 58 31.68 -1.36 -18.79
N LYS A 59 31.72 -2.53 -18.16
CA LYS A 59 31.63 -3.84 -18.84
C LYS A 59 30.26 -4.49 -18.70
N THR A 60 29.22 -3.74 -18.33
CA THR A 60 27.86 -4.25 -18.23
C THR A 60 26.99 -3.66 -19.33
N LEU A 61 26.34 -4.52 -20.10
CA LEU A 61 25.35 -4.19 -21.09
C LEU A 61 23.95 -4.43 -20.49
N GLN A 62 23.19 -3.37 -20.34
CA GLN A 62 21.84 -3.42 -19.80
C GLN A 62 20.81 -3.29 -20.94
N LEU A 63 19.95 -4.26 -21.07
CA LEU A 63 18.86 -4.33 -22.05
C LEU A 63 17.53 -4.12 -21.34
N PHE A 64 16.83 -3.05 -21.64
CA PHE A 64 15.54 -2.74 -21.01
C PHE A 64 14.40 -3.16 -21.93
N ALA A 65 13.77 -4.27 -21.61
CA ALA A 65 12.59 -4.75 -22.32
C ALA A 65 11.31 -4.06 -21.79
N ASN A 66 10.30 -3.96 -22.65
CA ASN A 66 9.01 -3.38 -22.29
C ASN A 66 8.26 -4.23 -21.26
N MET A 67 7.18 -3.67 -20.70
CA MET A 67 6.38 -4.28 -19.63
C MET A 67 5.83 -5.67 -20.00
N ASN A 68 5.59 -5.95 -21.28
CA ASN A 68 5.08 -7.25 -21.71
C ASN A 68 5.99 -8.40 -21.31
N TRP A 69 7.31 -8.16 -21.24
CA TRP A 69 8.28 -9.17 -20.82
C TRP A 69 8.17 -9.56 -19.35
N ALA A 70 7.64 -8.68 -18.48
CA ALA A 70 7.47 -8.98 -17.06
C ALA A 70 6.43 -10.08 -16.75
N TYR A 71 5.57 -10.40 -17.73
CA TYR A 71 4.58 -11.47 -17.59
C TYR A 71 5.11 -12.86 -17.96
N TYR A 72 6.34 -12.96 -18.47
CA TYR A 72 6.96 -14.24 -18.81
C TYR A 72 7.20 -15.08 -17.55
N PRO A 73 6.92 -16.40 -17.56
CA PRO A 73 7.09 -17.27 -16.39
C PRO A 73 8.56 -17.66 -16.17
N PHE A 74 9.36 -16.71 -15.67
CA PHE A 74 10.80 -16.92 -15.45
C PHE A 74 11.09 -18.08 -14.51
N ARG A 75 12.06 -18.92 -14.91
CA ARG A 75 12.66 -20.03 -14.18
C ARG A 75 14.18 -20.00 -14.39
N GLU A 76 14.95 -20.66 -13.52
CA GLU A 76 16.42 -20.65 -13.64
C GLU A 76 16.93 -21.21 -14.97
N ASP A 77 16.27 -22.24 -15.50
CA ASP A 77 16.62 -22.88 -16.76
C ASP A 77 16.33 -21.99 -17.96
N ASN A 78 15.11 -21.42 -18.04
CA ASN A 78 14.76 -20.56 -19.15
C ASN A 78 15.49 -19.20 -19.10
N VAL A 79 15.79 -18.66 -17.93
CA VAL A 79 16.66 -17.47 -17.79
C VAL A 79 18.04 -17.76 -18.37
N THR A 80 18.61 -18.92 -18.08
CA THR A 80 19.91 -19.34 -18.62
C THR A 80 19.86 -19.47 -20.14
N GLU A 81 18.79 -20.04 -20.70
CA GLU A 81 18.56 -20.17 -22.13
C GLU A 81 18.40 -18.79 -22.80
N ILE A 82 17.63 -17.89 -22.20
CA ILE A 82 17.44 -16.52 -22.68
C ILE A 82 18.80 -15.81 -22.80
N TYR A 83 19.62 -15.83 -21.76
CA TYR A 83 20.94 -15.20 -21.79
C TYR A 83 21.84 -15.81 -22.85
N ARG A 84 21.80 -17.12 -23.04
CA ARG A 84 22.57 -17.81 -24.10
C ARG A 84 22.12 -17.31 -25.48
N GLY A 85 20.82 -17.30 -25.75
CA GLY A 85 20.30 -16.83 -27.03
C GLY A 85 20.61 -15.35 -27.31
N VAL A 86 20.55 -14.51 -26.27
CA VAL A 86 20.96 -13.11 -26.40
C VAL A 86 22.44 -12.98 -26.68
N ALA A 87 23.31 -13.75 -26.00
CA ALA A 87 24.75 -13.72 -26.22
C ALA A 87 25.14 -14.09 -27.67
N GLU A 88 24.42 -15.01 -28.32
CA GLU A 88 24.64 -15.40 -29.70
C GLU A 88 24.31 -14.28 -30.73
N LEU A 89 23.44 -13.35 -30.36
CA LEU A 89 23.04 -12.22 -31.18
C LEU A 89 23.87 -10.95 -30.93
N LEU A 90 24.70 -10.95 -29.92
CA LEU A 90 25.52 -9.79 -29.58
C LEU A 90 26.67 -9.60 -30.55
N PRO A 91 26.94 -8.35 -30.99
CA PRO A 91 28.14 -8.01 -31.73
C PRO A 91 29.42 -8.34 -30.96
N LYS A 92 30.52 -8.64 -31.69
CA LYS A 92 31.81 -9.06 -31.09
C LYS A 92 32.37 -8.11 -30.07
N GLU A 93 32.10 -6.80 -30.21
CA GLU A 93 32.51 -5.76 -29.27
C GLU A 93 31.85 -5.91 -27.86
N PHE A 94 30.69 -6.55 -27.79
CA PHE A 94 29.97 -6.83 -26.54
C PHE A 94 30.23 -8.25 -25.98
N ALA A 95 30.98 -9.09 -26.66
CA ALA A 95 31.21 -10.50 -26.28
C ALA A 95 31.84 -10.68 -24.88
N ARG A 96 32.47 -9.62 -24.33
CA ARG A 96 33.08 -9.63 -22.97
C ARG A 96 32.28 -8.84 -21.94
N HIS A 97 31.10 -8.34 -22.31
CA HIS A 97 30.23 -7.62 -21.38
C HIS A 97 29.37 -8.59 -20.59
N GLN A 98 29.14 -8.26 -19.32
CA GLN A 98 28.08 -8.89 -18.55
C GLN A 98 26.76 -8.33 -19.04
N VAL A 99 25.87 -9.22 -19.50
CA VAL A 99 24.54 -8.81 -19.96
C VAL A 99 23.56 -8.85 -18.78
N GLN A 100 22.73 -7.83 -18.69
CA GLN A 100 21.58 -7.77 -17.77
C GLN A 100 20.33 -7.44 -18.58
N ILE A 101 19.26 -8.19 -18.38
CA ILE A 101 17.97 -7.95 -19.03
C ILE A 101 16.99 -7.47 -17.95
N TRP A 102 16.44 -6.30 -18.20
CA TRP A 102 15.53 -5.62 -17.27
C TRP A 102 14.13 -5.49 -17.85
N THR A 103 13.13 -5.62 -17.00
CA THR A 103 11.74 -5.27 -17.31
C THR A 103 11.06 -4.84 -16.01
N ASN A 104 10.08 -3.93 -16.08
CA ASN A 104 9.36 -3.44 -14.91
C ASN A 104 10.28 -3.07 -13.72
N LYS A 105 11.43 -2.42 -14.01
CA LYS A 105 12.45 -1.98 -13.01
C LYS A 105 13.19 -3.11 -12.28
N HIS A 106 13.04 -4.35 -12.69
CA HIS A 106 13.72 -5.53 -12.10
C HIS A 106 14.52 -6.28 -13.16
N CYS A 107 15.61 -6.92 -12.74
CA CYS A 107 16.33 -7.87 -13.58
C CYS A 107 15.51 -9.15 -13.71
N ILE A 108 15.60 -9.84 -14.85
CA ILE A 108 14.74 -11.03 -15.11
C ILE A 108 14.95 -12.14 -14.08
N GLU A 109 16.12 -12.24 -13.48
CA GLU A 109 16.41 -13.19 -12.40
C GLU A 109 15.55 -12.94 -11.15
N ASP A 110 15.17 -11.69 -10.92
CA ASP A 110 14.37 -11.33 -9.74
C ASP A 110 12.94 -11.88 -9.83
N PHE A 111 12.45 -12.13 -11.05
CA PHE A 111 11.14 -12.72 -11.29
C PHE A 111 11.10 -14.25 -11.04
N VAL A 112 12.24 -14.90 -10.95
CA VAL A 112 12.25 -16.34 -10.61
C VAL A 112 11.76 -16.52 -9.18
N PRO A 113 10.63 -17.24 -8.96
CA PRO A 113 10.10 -17.41 -7.61
C PRO A 113 11.12 -18.08 -6.67
N GLN A 114 11.30 -17.54 -5.48
CA GLN A 114 12.25 -18.03 -4.49
C GLN A 114 12.07 -19.54 -4.18
N ALA A 115 10.81 -20.00 -4.17
CA ALA A 115 10.50 -21.42 -3.93
C ALA A 115 11.03 -22.36 -5.02
N LEU A 116 11.30 -21.84 -6.24
CA LEU A 116 11.72 -22.60 -7.42
C LEU A 116 13.21 -22.39 -7.73
N ARG A 117 13.95 -21.65 -6.91
CA ARG A 117 15.40 -21.47 -7.08
C ARG A 117 16.16 -22.64 -6.50
N SER A 118 17.17 -23.11 -7.24
CA SER A 118 18.08 -24.18 -6.79
C SER A 118 18.93 -23.74 -5.59
N LYS A 119 19.38 -22.48 -5.59
CA LYS A 119 20.04 -21.85 -4.44
C LYS A 119 19.12 -20.81 -3.83
N LYS A 120 18.62 -21.08 -2.64
CA LYS A 120 17.86 -20.09 -1.88
C LYS A 120 18.81 -18.97 -1.48
N ASP A 121 18.70 -17.83 -2.16
CA ASP A 121 19.40 -16.64 -1.72
C ASP A 121 18.74 -16.13 -0.44
N LYS A 122 19.46 -16.23 0.68
CA LYS A 122 18.98 -15.75 1.98
C LYS A 122 18.75 -14.22 1.99
N LYS A 123 19.25 -13.49 1.01
CA LYS A 123 19.12 -12.03 0.89
C LYS A 123 18.14 -11.61 -0.19
N ALA A 124 17.90 -12.41 -1.23
CA ALA A 124 16.95 -12.10 -2.27
C ALA A 124 15.55 -12.21 -1.71
N ASN A 125 14.79 -11.12 -1.77
CA ASN A 125 13.41 -11.03 -1.34
C ASN A 125 13.14 -11.39 0.12
N THR A 126 14.07 -11.26 1.00
CA THR A 126 13.72 -10.98 2.36
C THR A 126 13.17 -9.56 2.42
N PHE A 127 11.92 -9.36 1.96
CA PHE A 127 11.03 -8.53 2.72
C PHE A 127 10.92 -9.20 4.09
N SER A 128 11.98 -9.06 4.88
CA SER A 128 11.81 -9.03 6.32
C SER A 128 11.38 -7.60 6.60
N PRO A 129 10.09 -7.30 6.69
CA PRO A 129 9.73 -6.08 7.34
C PRO A 129 10.48 -6.15 8.68
N LYS A 130 11.17 -5.09 9.07
CA LYS A 130 11.51 -4.90 10.48
C LYS A 130 10.25 -5.30 11.20
N VAL A 131 10.33 -6.21 12.18
CA VAL A 131 9.17 -6.61 12.96
C VAL A 131 8.61 -5.35 13.55
N THR A 132 7.64 -4.76 12.88
CA THR A 132 6.93 -3.57 13.33
C THR A 132 5.86 -4.05 14.28
N LYS A 133 5.60 -3.29 15.33
CA LYS A 133 4.43 -3.55 16.15
C LYS A 133 3.19 -3.56 15.23
N PRO A 134 2.20 -4.43 15.49
CA PRO A 134 0.99 -4.47 14.70
C PRO A 134 0.29 -3.11 14.73
N LEU A 135 -0.48 -2.81 13.69
CA LEU A 135 -1.26 -1.58 13.62
C LEU A 135 -2.29 -1.52 14.76
N VAL A 136 -3.00 -2.63 14.97
CA VAL A 136 -3.98 -2.78 16.06
C VAL A 136 -3.74 -4.09 16.80
N THR A 137 -3.76 -4.05 18.13
CA THR A 137 -3.72 -5.23 18.98
C THR A 137 -4.95 -5.22 19.87
N ASN A 138 -5.83 -6.21 19.74
CA ASN A 138 -6.94 -6.41 20.66
C ASN A 138 -6.41 -7.02 21.96
N MET A 139 -6.40 -6.24 23.04
CA MET A 139 -5.90 -6.66 24.35
C MET A 139 -6.89 -7.54 25.11
N SER A 140 -8.15 -7.49 24.73
CA SER A 140 -9.24 -8.29 25.33
C SER A 140 -9.51 -9.60 24.55
N ALA A 141 -8.74 -9.89 23.50
CA ALA A 141 -8.89 -11.12 22.74
C ALA A 141 -8.61 -12.34 23.64
N PRO A 142 -9.49 -13.35 23.66
CA PRO A 142 -9.32 -14.54 24.51
C PRO A 142 -8.17 -15.43 24.06
N HIS A 143 -7.72 -15.26 22.83
CA HIS A 143 -6.63 -16.03 22.24
C HIS A 143 -5.79 -15.15 21.31
N ILE A 144 -4.48 -15.32 21.38
CA ILE A 144 -3.51 -14.66 20.50
C ILE A 144 -2.84 -15.75 19.64
N ALA A 145 -2.99 -15.64 18.31
CA ALA A 145 -2.34 -16.54 17.38
C ALA A 145 -0.82 -16.26 17.35
N THR A 146 -0.01 -17.18 17.89
CA THR A 146 1.46 -16.99 17.98
C THR A 146 2.23 -17.56 16.78
N LEU A 147 1.62 -18.45 15.99
CA LEU A 147 2.26 -19.14 14.86
C LEU A 147 1.53 -18.92 13.52
N GLY A 148 0.58 -18.02 13.47
CA GLY A 148 -0.21 -17.75 12.26
C GLY A 148 0.28 -16.51 11.51
N LEU A 149 -0.66 -15.60 11.25
CA LEU A 149 -0.44 -14.33 10.56
C LEU A 149 -0.19 -13.17 11.54
N GLN A 150 0.20 -13.47 12.77
CA GLN A 150 0.43 -12.44 13.79
C GLN A 150 1.37 -11.35 13.27
N ASN A 151 1.00 -10.09 13.51
CA ASN A 151 1.72 -8.90 13.08
C ASN A 151 1.85 -8.73 11.55
N LYS A 152 1.11 -9.49 10.75
CA LYS A 152 1.04 -9.28 9.30
C LYS A 152 -0.05 -8.27 8.97
N HIS A 153 0.25 -7.35 8.06
CA HIS A 153 -0.70 -6.41 7.52
C HIS A 153 -1.09 -6.90 6.12
N ILE A 154 -2.37 -7.07 5.90
CA ILE A 154 -2.92 -7.58 4.63
C ILE A 154 -3.88 -6.53 4.08
N ALA A 155 -3.54 -5.92 2.95
CA ALA A 155 -4.48 -5.11 2.20
C ALA A 155 -5.37 -6.04 1.37
N LEU A 156 -6.67 -6.01 1.62
CA LEU A 156 -7.63 -6.89 0.98
C LEU A 156 -8.72 -6.07 0.30
N TRP A 157 -8.87 -6.26 -0.98
CA TRP A 157 -9.94 -5.64 -1.77
C TRP A 157 -10.90 -6.73 -2.25
N GLN A 158 -12.13 -6.69 -1.73
CA GLN A 158 -13.14 -7.73 -1.94
C GLN A 158 -13.89 -7.64 -3.27
N SER A 159 -13.50 -6.84 -4.19
CA SER A 159 -14.05 -6.59 -5.53
C SER A 159 -14.32 -5.10 -5.76
N HIS A 160 -14.87 -4.76 -6.93
CA HIS A 160 -15.13 -3.36 -7.32
C HIS A 160 -16.26 -2.73 -6.49
N GLY A 161 -17.41 -3.36 -6.47
CA GLY A 161 -18.56 -2.97 -5.67
C GLY A 161 -19.32 -1.73 -6.16
N TRP A 162 -20.05 -1.14 -5.24
CA TRP A 162 -20.85 0.04 -5.43
C TRP A 162 -19.97 1.28 -5.35
N TYR A 163 -20.07 2.21 -6.30
CA TYR A 163 -19.29 3.44 -6.33
C TYR A 163 -20.16 4.61 -6.76
N PHE A 164 -19.74 5.81 -6.39
CA PHE A 164 -20.41 7.03 -6.83
C PHE A 164 -19.86 7.44 -8.20
N GLU A 165 -20.72 7.38 -9.22
CA GLU A 165 -20.39 7.82 -10.57
C GLU A 165 -20.56 9.33 -10.68
N GLN A 166 -19.45 10.04 -10.77
CA GLN A 166 -19.42 11.51 -10.70
C GLN A 166 -20.09 12.19 -11.89
N GLU A 167 -19.96 11.63 -13.09
CA GLU A 167 -20.57 12.18 -14.30
C GLU A 167 -22.08 12.05 -14.31
N LEU A 168 -22.60 10.96 -13.72
CA LEU A 168 -24.02 10.67 -13.64
C LEU A 168 -24.66 11.13 -12.32
N ASP A 169 -23.83 11.61 -11.38
CA ASP A 169 -24.26 12.06 -10.04
C ASP A 169 -25.12 11.05 -9.28
N ARG A 170 -24.75 9.77 -9.36
CA ARG A 170 -25.47 8.66 -8.72
C ARG A 170 -24.58 7.49 -8.34
N TRP A 171 -25.06 6.65 -7.45
CA TRP A 171 -24.43 5.41 -7.08
C TRP A 171 -24.73 4.30 -8.10
N GLU A 172 -23.69 3.59 -8.53
CA GLU A 172 -23.78 2.48 -9.47
C GLU A 172 -22.89 1.30 -9.08
N TRP A 173 -23.24 0.12 -9.60
CA TRP A 173 -22.32 -1.02 -9.62
C TRP A 173 -21.28 -0.81 -10.71
N GLN A 174 -20.01 -1.00 -10.37
CA GLN A 174 -18.95 -0.86 -11.37
C GLN A 174 -19.03 -1.95 -12.45
N ARG A 175 -19.50 -3.13 -12.10
CA ARG A 175 -19.75 -4.20 -13.07
C ARG A 175 -21.24 -4.30 -13.39
N ALA A 176 -21.53 -4.39 -14.70
CA ALA A 176 -22.88 -4.60 -15.17
C ALA A 176 -23.45 -5.93 -14.64
N ARG A 177 -24.76 -5.96 -14.45
CA ARG A 177 -25.45 -7.20 -14.06
C ARG A 177 -25.37 -8.23 -15.18
N ILE A 178 -25.00 -9.45 -14.83
CA ILE A 178 -25.00 -10.62 -15.71
C ILE A 178 -26.06 -11.58 -15.15
N PHE A 179 -27.05 -11.94 -15.95
CA PHE A 179 -28.15 -12.82 -15.53
C PHE A 179 -28.78 -12.41 -14.21
N GLN A 180 -29.02 -11.12 -14.02
CA GLN A 180 -29.56 -10.53 -12.79
C GLN A 180 -28.66 -10.61 -11.55
N THR A 181 -27.47 -11.17 -11.68
CA THR A 181 -26.46 -11.20 -10.60
C THR A 181 -25.47 -10.05 -10.79
N VAL A 182 -24.89 -9.62 -9.68
CA VAL A 182 -23.78 -8.66 -9.65
C VAL A 182 -22.53 -9.42 -9.22
N GLU A 183 -21.49 -9.41 -10.08
CA GLU A 183 -20.20 -10.08 -9.83
C GLU A 183 -19.62 -9.71 -8.45
N ASP A 184 -19.70 -8.43 -8.11
CA ASP A 184 -19.15 -7.90 -6.87
C ASP A 184 -19.80 -8.50 -5.61
N LEU A 185 -21.12 -8.74 -5.65
CA LEU A 185 -21.85 -9.35 -4.53
C LEU A 185 -21.42 -10.79 -4.28
N TYR A 186 -21.10 -11.53 -5.36
CA TYR A 186 -20.63 -12.89 -5.23
C TYR A 186 -19.31 -12.93 -4.44
N THR A 187 -18.31 -12.14 -4.84
CA THR A 187 -17.01 -12.08 -4.15
C THR A 187 -17.16 -11.60 -2.71
N GLN A 188 -17.96 -10.53 -2.48
CA GLN A 188 -18.20 -9.99 -1.15
C GLN A 188 -18.82 -11.02 -0.20
N SER A 189 -19.70 -11.88 -0.71
CA SER A 189 -20.39 -12.92 0.09
C SER A 189 -19.46 -13.99 0.68
N TYR A 190 -18.25 -14.14 0.16
CA TYR A 190 -17.21 -15.01 0.73
C TYR A 190 -16.15 -14.24 1.51
N VAL A 191 -15.75 -13.08 1.00
CA VAL A 191 -14.63 -12.34 1.58
C VAL A 191 -15.01 -11.76 2.93
N LEU A 192 -16.14 -11.05 3.02
CA LEU A 192 -16.52 -10.37 4.26
C LEU A 192 -16.88 -11.32 5.40
N PRO A 193 -17.76 -12.33 5.22
CA PRO A 193 -18.18 -13.19 6.34
C PRO A 193 -17.20 -14.33 6.66
N PHE A 194 -16.30 -14.68 5.75
CA PHE A 194 -15.42 -15.84 5.94
C PHE A 194 -13.95 -15.49 5.88
N LEU A 195 -13.44 -14.99 4.75
CA LEU A 195 -12.00 -14.80 4.57
C LEU A 195 -11.43 -13.78 5.57
N VAL A 196 -12.10 -12.63 5.74
CA VAL A 196 -11.63 -11.57 6.65
C VAL A 196 -11.56 -12.08 8.09
N PRO A 197 -12.61 -12.67 8.69
CA PRO A 197 -12.53 -13.23 10.03
C PRO A 197 -11.50 -14.36 10.17
N MET A 198 -11.29 -15.19 9.14
CA MET A 198 -10.26 -16.24 9.17
C MET A 198 -8.86 -15.65 9.24
N LEU A 199 -8.57 -14.61 8.46
CA LEU A 199 -7.28 -13.92 8.48
C LEU A 199 -7.04 -13.22 9.82
N GLU A 200 -8.05 -12.56 10.37
CA GLU A 200 -7.98 -11.87 11.67
C GLU A 200 -7.83 -12.87 12.82
N ASN A 201 -8.55 -13.98 12.80
CA ASN A 201 -8.38 -15.05 13.79
C ASN A 201 -7.01 -15.72 13.71
N ALA A 202 -6.36 -15.69 12.54
CA ALA A 202 -4.97 -16.11 12.39
C ALA A 202 -3.96 -15.04 12.83
N GLY A 203 -4.41 -13.87 13.28
CA GLY A 203 -3.58 -12.79 13.83
C GLY A 203 -3.23 -11.66 12.86
N ALA A 204 -3.80 -11.63 11.65
CA ALA A 204 -3.53 -10.57 10.69
C ALA A 204 -4.27 -9.27 11.04
N ASN A 205 -3.66 -8.13 10.66
CA ASN A 205 -4.35 -6.86 10.55
C ASN A 205 -4.86 -6.71 9.11
N VAL A 206 -6.16 -6.83 8.90
CA VAL A 206 -6.78 -6.75 7.58
C VAL A 206 -7.23 -5.32 7.31
N LEU A 207 -6.60 -4.70 6.31
CA LEU A 207 -6.90 -3.35 5.85
C LEU A 207 -7.77 -3.42 4.60
N MET A 208 -8.95 -2.82 4.65
CA MET A 208 -9.90 -2.86 3.55
C MET A 208 -10.22 -1.44 3.05
N PRO A 209 -10.17 -1.18 1.73
CA PRO A 209 -10.49 0.13 1.18
C PRO A 209 -12.00 0.43 1.15
N ARG A 210 -12.84 -0.57 1.42
CA ARG A 210 -14.29 -0.47 1.45
C ARG A 210 -14.83 -0.89 2.79
N GLU A 211 -16.00 -0.33 3.14
CA GLU A 211 -16.71 -0.69 4.37
C GLU A 211 -16.95 -2.20 4.46
N ARG A 212 -16.72 -2.74 5.63
CA ARG A 212 -16.91 -4.15 5.97
C ARG A 212 -18.15 -4.40 6.82
N ASP A 213 -18.69 -3.36 7.47
CA ASP A 213 -19.91 -3.43 8.24
C ASP A 213 -21.11 -3.54 7.31
N VAL A 214 -22.07 -4.37 7.69
CA VAL A 214 -23.37 -4.49 7.02
C VAL A 214 -24.41 -3.56 7.62
N ASN A 215 -24.09 -2.90 8.74
CA ASN A 215 -24.93 -1.90 9.36
C ASN A 215 -24.89 -0.61 8.53
N THR A 216 -26.06 -0.11 8.16
CA THR A 216 -26.17 1.13 7.36
C THR A 216 -26.18 2.40 8.20
N ALA A 217 -26.27 2.27 9.53
CA ALA A 217 -26.20 3.41 10.43
C ALA A 217 -24.74 3.84 10.65
N GLU A 218 -24.45 5.11 10.41
CA GLU A 218 -23.13 5.70 10.59
C GLU A 218 -23.20 6.83 11.62
N VAL A 219 -22.28 6.84 12.58
CA VAL A 219 -22.11 7.94 13.54
C VAL A 219 -20.65 8.33 13.60
N ILE A 220 -20.35 9.55 13.19
CA ILE A 220 -19.00 10.11 13.21
C ILE A 220 -18.91 11.17 14.29
N ILE A 221 -17.87 11.10 15.12
CA ILE A 221 -17.57 12.08 16.17
C ILE A 221 -16.14 12.57 15.95
N ASP A 222 -16.00 13.85 15.79
CA ASP A 222 -14.74 14.51 15.50
C ASP A 222 -14.53 15.76 16.37
N ASN A 223 -13.29 16.20 16.51
CA ASN A 223 -12.95 17.40 17.28
C ASN A 223 -13.38 18.70 16.58
N ASP A 224 -13.46 18.73 15.26
CA ASP A 224 -13.88 19.88 14.45
C ASP A 224 -15.34 19.77 14.03
N GLY A 225 -15.99 18.66 14.34
CA GLY A 225 -17.15 18.23 13.63
C GLY A 225 -18.45 18.88 14.02
N MET A 226 -19.36 18.87 13.07
CA MET A 226 -20.77 18.93 13.36
C MET A 226 -21.15 17.63 14.09
N LEU A 227 -21.29 17.70 15.39
CA LEU A 227 -21.81 16.58 16.16
C LEU A 227 -23.28 16.37 15.78
N ILE A 228 -23.60 15.18 15.29
CA ILE A 228 -24.97 14.83 14.93
C ILE A 228 -25.70 14.42 16.20
N GLY A 229 -26.84 15.07 16.45
CA GLY A 229 -27.72 14.76 17.56
C GLY A 229 -27.07 15.05 18.92
N LYS A 230 -27.12 14.08 19.84
CA LYS A 230 -26.56 14.16 21.21
C LYS A 230 -25.16 13.56 21.32
N SER A 231 -24.48 13.28 20.21
CA SER A 231 -23.10 12.82 20.23
C SER A 231 -22.19 13.83 20.91
N VAL A 232 -21.20 13.35 21.66
CA VAL A 232 -20.30 14.20 22.46
C VAL A 232 -18.85 13.85 22.22
N TYR A 233 -18.03 14.87 21.98
CA TYR A 233 -16.57 14.84 22.06
C TYR A 233 -16.13 15.59 23.32
N LYS A 234 -15.30 14.98 24.16
CA LYS A 234 -14.87 15.59 25.42
C LYS A 234 -13.43 15.25 25.78
N GLU A 235 -12.60 16.27 25.91
CA GLU A 235 -11.24 16.13 26.43
C GLU A 235 -11.21 16.20 27.95
N LYS A 236 -10.47 15.31 28.57
CA LYS A 236 -10.13 15.32 30.00
C LYS A 236 -8.65 15.60 30.14
N VAL A 237 -8.36 16.60 30.96
CA VAL A 237 -6.98 17.04 31.21
C VAL A 237 -6.47 16.43 32.49
N GLY A 238 -5.35 15.73 32.39
CA GLY A 238 -4.55 15.28 33.53
C GLY A 238 -3.34 16.18 33.74
N ASP A 239 -2.15 15.58 33.79
CA ASP A 239 -0.90 16.33 33.99
C ASP A 239 -0.39 16.99 32.72
N LYS A 240 -0.89 16.58 31.56
CA LYS A 240 -0.56 17.15 30.23
C LYS A 240 -1.81 17.70 29.55
N ALA A 241 -1.71 18.90 29.02
CA ALA A 241 -2.81 19.53 28.29
C ALA A 241 -2.94 18.99 26.88
N TRP A 242 -4.18 18.93 26.37
CA TRP A 242 -4.46 18.71 24.97
C TRP A 242 -4.06 19.95 24.14
N LEU A 243 -3.41 19.74 23.02
CA LEU A 243 -2.95 20.76 22.10
C LEU A 243 -3.55 20.52 20.71
N SER A 244 -3.77 21.61 19.99
CA SER A 244 -4.06 21.53 18.55
C SER A 244 -2.78 21.25 17.78
N GLY A 245 -2.83 20.31 16.84
CA GLY A 245 -1.69 20.04 15.98
C GLY A 245 -1.50 21.09 14.89
N ASN A 246 -0.27 21.20 14.40
CA ASN A 246 0.08 22.11 13.29
C ASN A 246 -0.07 21.36 11.95
N GLY A 247 -1.29 21.19 11.48
CA GLY A 247 -1.52 20.47 10.22
C GLY A 247 -2.97 20.12 10.03
N THR A 248 -3.23 19.39 8.94
CA THR A 248 -4.57 18.95 8.59
C THR A 248 -4.89 17.62 9.24
N GLY A 249 -6.15 17.43 9.59
CA GLY A 249 -6.75 16.21 10.09
C GLY A 249 -8.06 15.90 9.39
N PHE A 250 -8.86 15.05 10.00
CA PHE A 250 -10.18 14.69 9.51
C PHE A 250 -11.21 15.75 9.88
N ALA A 251 -12.17 15.99 8.98
CA ALA A 251 -13.44 16.64 9.28
C ALA A 251 -14.55 16.07 8.41
N HIS A 252 -15.72 15.80 9.01
CA HIS A 252 -16.91 15.37 8.29
C HIS A 252 -17.79 16.57 7.97
N LEU A 253 -17.58 17.18 6.80
CA LEU A 253 -18.26 18.42 6.39
C LEU A 253 -19.47 18.18 5.49
N ARG A 254 -19.57 17.00 4.87
CA ARG A 254 -20.62 16.65 3.90
C ARG A 254 -20.83 15.13 3.83
N PRO A 255 -22.02 14.66 3.40
CA PRO A 255 -22.36 13.23 3.41
C PRO A 255 -21.57 12.38 2.40
N TYR A 256 -20.98 13.00 1.37
CA TYR A 256 -20.12 12.33 0.40
C TYR A 256 -19.12 13.31 -0.20
N TYR A 257 -18.02 12.78 -0.74
CA TYR A 257 -16.91 13.53 -1.30
C TYR A 257 -16.73 13.19 -2.77
N LYS A 258 -16.41 14.20 -3.58
CA LYS A 258 -16.24 14.07 -5.04
C LYS A 258 -14.81 14.38 -5.47
N GLY A 259 -14.35 13.77 -6.57
CA GLY A 259 -13.09 14.12 -7.21
C GLY A 259 -11.88 13.91 -6.30
N THR A 260 -11.14 14.99 -6.07
CA THR A 260 -9.94 14.99 -5.23
C THR A 260 -10.18 15.44 -3.79
N GLU A 261 -11.44 15.66 -3.41
CA GLU A 261 -11.80 16.00 -2.03
C GLU A 261 -11.39 14.88 -1.08
N ASN A 262 -10.80 15.26 0.05
CA ASN A 262 -10.31 14.29 1.02
C ASN A 262 -10.62 14.77 2.44
N PRO A 263 -11.59 14.15 3.13
CA PRO A 263 -12.00 14.56 4.47
C PRO A 263 -10.87 14.52 5.50
N PHE A 264 -9.85 13.69 5.30
CA PHE A 264 -8.67 13.61 6.18
C PHE A 264 -7.69 14.79 6.02
N LYS A 265 -8.03 15.78 5.19
CA LYS A 265 -7.24 17.02 4.97
C LYS A 265 -8.05 18.29 5.20
N GLU A 266 -9.30 18.17 5.61
CA GLU A 266 -10.23 19.30 5.73
C GLU A 266 -10.42 19.78 7.18
N GLY A 267 -9.98 18.99 8.17
CA GLY A 267 -10.05 19.30 9.59
C GLY A 267 -8.71 19.50 10.25
N THR A 268 -8.72 19.46 11.58
CA THR A 268 -7.54 19.53 12.45
C THR A 268 -7.34 18.21 13.20
N TYR A 269 -6.34 18.14 14.05
CA TYR A 269 -6.18 17.01 14.97
C TYR A 269 -5.78 17.51 16.36
N ARG A 270 -6.09 16.71 17.37
CA ARG A 270 -5.71 16.97 18.76
C ARG A 270 -4.56 16.05 19.16
N MET A 271 -3.65 16.54 19.98
CA MET A 271 -2.52 15.76 20.49
C MET A 271 -2.28 16.03 21.97
N VAL A 272 -1.72 15.04 22.65
CA VAL A 272 -1.30 15.14 24.05
C VAL A 272 -0.01 14.35 24.24
N GLU A 273 0.88 14.84 25.08
CA GLU A 273 2.09 14.10 25.45
C GLU A 273 1.77 12.91 26.36
N THR A 274 2.40 11.77 26.06
CA THR A 274 2.33 10.60 26.95
C THR A 274 3.09 10.83 28.25
N ILE A 275 2.63 10.20 29.33
CA ILE A 275 3.29 10.25 30.65
C ILE A 275 3.60 8.83 31.14
N LYS A 276 4.65 8.71 31.94
CA LYS A 276 5.00 7.43 32.59
C LYS A 276 4.33 7.23 33.94
N LYS A 277 4.01 8.30 34.63
CA LYS A 277 3.39 8.34 35.95
C LYS A 277 2.62 9.64 36.09
N GLY A 278 1.56 9.64 36.91
CA GLY A 278 0.73 10.80 37.18
C GLY A 278 -0.69 10.60 36.69
N LYS A 279 -1.41 11.71 36.54
CA LYS A 279 -2.80 11.72 36.06
C LYS A 279 -2.83 11.76 34.52
N GLU A 280 -3.41 10.75 33.93
CA GLU A 280 -3.54 10.66 32.46
C GLU A 280 -4.57 11.65 31.92
N SER A 281 -4.24 12.21 30.75
CA SER A 281 -5.20 12.93 29.91
C SER A 281 -5.81 11.96 28.95
N PHE A 282 -7.11 12.04 28.73
CA PHE A 282 -7.82 11.17 27.81
C PHE A 282 -8.95 11.91 27.11
N VAL A 283 -9.47 11.32 26.04
CA VAL A 283 -10.61 11.84 25.30
C VAL A 283 -11.73 10.82 25.27
N GLU A 284 -12.97 11.31 25.38
CA GLU A 284 -14.19 10.52 25.33
C GLU A 284 -14.98 10.90 24.07
N TRP A 285 -15.32 9.91 23.27
CA TRP A 285 -16.27 10.01 22.16
C TRP A 285 -17.53 9.23 22.56
N THR A 286 -18.63 9.92 22.70
CA THR A 286 -19.92 9.31 23.07
C THR A 286 -20.88 9.44 21.90
N PRO A 287 -21.08 8.38 21.09
CA PRO A 287 -22.00 8.43 19.97
C PRO A 287 -23.45 8.35 20.43
N GLU A 288 -24.33 9.08 19.75
CA GLU A 288 -25.78 8.82 19.80
C GLU A 288 -26.08 7.69 18.81
N ILE A 289 -26.11 6.46 19.30
CA ILE A 289 -26.38 5.26 18.51
C ILE A 289 -27.86 5.23 18.14
N PRO A 290 -28.23 5.19 16.83
CA PRO A 290 -29.63 5.32 16.40
C PRO A 290 -30.47 4.07 16.67
N SER A 291 -29.86 2.92 16.80
CA SER A 291 -30.54 1.66 17.12
C SER A 291 -29.59 0.64 17.73
N ASP A 292 -30.13 -0.30 18.51
CA ASP A 292 -29.37 -1.44 19.01
C ASP A 292 -28.87 -2.30 17.83
N GLY A 293 -27.61 -2.71 17.90
CA GLY A 293 -27.00 -3.53 16.82
C GLY A 293 -25.53 -3.78 17.02
N ARG A 294 -24.93 -4.41 16.02
CA ARG A 294 -23.47 -4.48 15.88
C ARG A 294 -23.01 -3.32 15.05
N TYR A 295 -21.92 -2.73 15.46
CA TYR A 295 -21.27 -1.61 14.76
C TYR A 295 -19.79 -1.88 14.65
N ALA A 296 -19.23 -1.71 13.48
CA ALA A 296 -17.79 -1.63 13.32
C ALA A 296 -17.28 -0.31 13.92
N VAL A 297 -16.23 -0.38 14.71
CA VAL A 297 -15.63 0.79 15.36
C VAL A 297 -14.31 1.13 14.70
N TYR A 298 -14.18 2.39 14.31
CA TYR A 298 -12.99 2.92 13.66
C TYR A 298 -12.45 4.12 14.42
N VAL A 299 -11.15 4.37 14.27
CA VAL A 299 -10.48 5.58 14.74
C VAL A 299 -9.67 6.20 13.61
N SER A 300 -9.52 7.51 13.69
CA SER A 300 -8.62 8.27 12.81
C SER A 300 -7.69 9.13 13.65
N TYR A 301 -6.46 9.25 13.22
CA TYR A 301 -5.42 10.05 13.87
C TYR A 301 -4.40 10.56 12.87
N GLN A 302 -3.58 11.51 13.28
CA GLN A 302 -2.43 11.97 12.52
C GLN A 302 -1.15 11.29 13.03
N THR A 303 -0.38 10.69 12.13
CA THR A 303 0.95 10.16 12.44
C THR A 303 1.96 11.29 12.51
N LEU A 304 2.67 11.38 13.61
CA LEU A 304 3.76 12.31 13.85
C LEU A 304 5.07 11.55 14.07
N PRO A 305 6.26 12.18 13.92
CA PRO A 305 7.54 11.51 14.11
C PRO A 305 7.73 10.87 15.49
N ASN A 306 7.03 11.38 16.50
CA ASN A 306 7.06 10.92 17.90
C ASN A 306 5.74 10.32 18.37
N SER A 307 4.87 9.91 17.47
CA SER A 307 3.60 9.22 17.84
C SER A 307 3.86 7.96 18.64
N ALA A 308 2.99 7.67 19.59
CA ALA A 308 3.01 6.44 20.36
C ALA A 308 2.77 5.22 19.47
N ASP A 309 3.45 4.12 19.78
CA ASP A 309 3.26 2.85 19.09
C ASP A 309 2.31 1.89 19.83
N ASP A 310 1.66 2.39 20.91
CA ASP A 310 0.78 1.61 21.75
C ASP A 310 -0.33 2.46 22.43
N ALA A 311 -0.86 3.45 21.70
CA ALA A 311 -1.96 4.27 22.19
C ALA A 311 -3.16 3.40 22.57
N LEU A 312 -3.63 3.54 23.83
CA LEU A 312 -4.73 2.74 24.37
C LEU A 312 -6.08 3.33 23.96
N TYR A 313 -6.93 2.50 23.40
CA TYR A 313 -8.34 2.78 23.12
C TYR A 313 -9.21 1.77 23.87
N THR A 314 -10.23 2.25 24.54
CA THR A 314 -11.22 1.41 25.23
C THR A 314 -12.60 1.67 24.64
N VAL A 315 -13.21 0.63 24.08
CA VAL A 315 -14.58 0.67 23.55
C VAL A 315 -15.52 0.08 24.57
N TYR A 316 -16.45 0.91 25.08
CA TYR A 316 -17.51 0.47 25.98
C TYR A 316 -18.74 0.07 25.18
N HIS A 317 -19.28 -1.11 25.43
CA HIS A 317 -20.41 -1.68 24.72
C HIS A 317 -21.31 -2.51 25.66
N LYS A 318 -22.43 -3.01 25.19
CA LYS A 318 -23.41 -3.76 26.00
C LYS A 318 -22.82 -4.99 26.71
N GLY A 319 -21.81 -5.62 26.11
CA GLY A 319 -21.12 -6.79 26.70
C GLY A 319 -19.97 -6.46 27.66
N GLY A 320 -19.70 -5.18 27.94
CA GLY A 320 -18.59 -4.74 28.78
C GLY A 320 -17.67 -3.75 28.07
N GLU A 321 -16.36 -3.99 28.12
CA GLU A 321 -15.37 -3.17 27.44
C GLU A 321 -14.41 -4.03 26.63
N THR A 322 -13.90 -3.46 25.55
CA THR A 322 -12.82 -4.05 24.75
C THR A 322 -11.69 -3.05 24.60
N GLN A 323 -10.48 -3.49 24.92
CA GLN A 323 -9.29 -2.65 24.88
C GLN A 323 -8.42 -2.97 23.68
N PHE A 324 -7.91 -1.92 23.03
CA PHE A 324 -7.04 -1.99 21.87
C PHE A 324 -5.80 -1.12 22.08
N LYS A 325 -4.64 -1.63 21.66
CA LYS A 325 -3.45 -0.82 21.45
C LYS A 325 -3.32 -0.52 19.97
N VAL A 326 -3.15 0.76 19.63
CA VAL A 326 -3.01 1.24 18.26
C VAL A 326 -1.62 1.84 18.07
N ASN A 327 -0.91 1.37 17.06
CA ASN A 327 0.36 1.92 16.65
C ASN A 327 0.14 3.17 15.77
N GLN A 328 0.17 4.34 16.41
CA GLN A 328 -0.05 5.62 15.72
C GLN A 328 1.16 6.12 14.90
N GLN A 329 2.26 5.35 14.84
CA GLN A 329 3.40 5.67 13.96
C GLN A 329 3.12 5.33 12.49
N MET A 330 1.98 4.73 12.19
CA MET A 330 1.50 4.40 10.84
C MET A 330 -0.02 4.48 10.77
N GLY A 331 -0.59 4.50 9.55
CA GLY A 331 -2.04 4.41 9.35
C GLY A 331 -2.80 5.74 9.41
N SER A 332 -2.12 6.91 9.35
CA SER A 332 -2.81 8.19 9.28
C SER A 332 -3.52 8.43 7.94
N GLY A 333 -4.49 9.34 7.95
CA GLY A 333 -5.19 9.77 6.74
C GLY A 333 -6.21 8.75 6.22
N THR A 334 -6.69 7.87 7.11
CA THR A 334 -7.75 6.89 6.84
C THR A 334 -8.43 6.47 8.13
N TRP A 335 -9.48 5.68 8.01
CA TRP A 335 -10.11 4.98 9.14
C TRP A 335 -9.36 3.70 9.47
N ILE A 336 -9.05 3.50 10.75
CA ILE A 336 -8.43 2.29 11.28
C ILE A 336 -9.48 1.52 12.06
N TYR A 337 -9.76 0.30 11.60
CA TYR A 337 -10.69 -0.62 12.24
C TYR A 337 -10.15 -1.14 13.57
N LEU A 338 -10.94 -1.08 14.62
CA LEU A 338 -10.62 -1.64 15.94
C LEU A 338 -11.31 -3.00 16.14
N GLY A 339 -12.63 -3.05 15.91
CA GLY A 339 -13.42 -4.25 16.15
C GLY A 339 -14.89 -4.08 15.78
#